data_06f980981cdc1abff4e9decdd47ab971
#
_entry.id   06f980981cdc1abff4e9decdd47ab971
#
_cell.length_a   1.000
_cell.length_b   1.000
_cell.length_c   1.000
_cell.angle_alpha   90.00
_cell.angle_beta   90.00
_cell.angle_gamma   90.00
#
_symmetry.space_group_name_H-M   'P 1'
#
loop_
_entity.id
_entity.type
_entity.pdbx_description
1 polymer ?
#
loop_
_entity_poly.entity_id
_entity_poly.type
_entity_poly.pdbx_seq_one_letter_code
_entity_poly.pdbx_strand_id
1 'polypeptide(L)'
;VVGSQFLYGPEVLETVAARASEMADVLNASGNLPCKLVYKVTAKTNKEIADVVREANYDPHCAGIITWCHTFSPSKMWINGFVDLQKPYCHFATQYNREIPNEEIDMDFMNLNQAAHGDREHGFIAARLRMPRKIIFGYWQDEEIQKRLGRWMRAAVGVAVSRNLKVMRFGDNMREVAVTEGDKVEVQAKLGWQVNTWAVGDLVKVMNEVTDAEVDALMDTYRSSYDFATDNIDAIRYQA
;
A
#
# COMPACT_ATOMS: atom_id res chain seq x y z
N VAL A 1 2.58 9.39 8.00
CA VAL A 1 2.00 10.46 8.85
C VAL A 1 2.36 10.19 10.29
N VAL A 2 2.91 11.17 10.97
CA VAL A 2 3.30 11.04 12.38
C VAL A 2 2.33 11.82 13.26
N GLY A 3 1.88 11.19 14.35
CA GLY A 3 1.00 11.84 15.32
C GLY A 3 1.78 12.52 16.45
N SER A 4 1.36 13.72 16.84
CA SER A 4 1.85 14.46 17.99
C SER A 4 0.78 15.43 18.50
N GLN A 5 1.15 16.38 19.35
CA GLN A 5 0.27 17.45 19.83
C GLN A 5 1.09 18.69 20.24
N PHE A 6 0.44 19.85 20.24
CA PHE A 6 1.12 21.11 20.59
C PHE A 6 1.61 21.19 22.04
N LEU A 7 1.10 20.34 22.92
CA LEU A 7 1.50 20.31 24.34
C LEU A 7 3.01 20.16 24.55
N TYR A 8 3.70 19.49 23.62
CA TYR A 8 5.13 19.21 23.77
C TYR A 8 6.04 20.38 23.38
N GLY A 9 5.49 21.44 22.79
CA GLY A 9 6.26 22.62 22.37
C GLY A 9 6.98 22.45 21.02
N PRO A 10 7.51 23.57 20.47
CA PRO A 10 8.07 23.57 19.11
C PRO A 10 9.33 22.72 18.98
N GLU A 11 10.24 22.72 19.95
CA GLU A 11 11.50 21.98 19.87
C GLU A 11 11.29 20.46 19.80
N VAL A 12 10.35 19.93 20.59
CA VAL A 12 10.00 18.50 20.53
C VAL A 12 9.32 18.17 19.20
N LEU A 13 8.48 19.05 18.69
CA LEU A 13 7.81 18.84 17.40
C LEU A 13 8.81 18.85 16.23
N GLU A 14 9.83 19.70 16.26
CA GLU A 14 10.92 19.71 15.30
C GLU A 14 11.74 18.41 15.37
N THR A 15 12.05 17.96 16.59
CA THR A 15 12.75 16.68 16.82
C THR A 15 11.94 15.51 16.26
N VAL A 16 10.63 15.47 16.50
CA VAL A 16 9.72 14.43 15.96
C VAL A 16 9.73 14.44 14.43
N ALA A 17 9.68 15.61 13.82
CA ALA A 17 9.70 15.76 12.37
C ALA A 17 11.05 15.30 11.77
N ALA A 18 12.18 15.69 12.38
CA ALA A 18 13.51 15.29 11.97
C ALA A 18 13.69 13.77 12.02
N ARG A 19 13.31 13.14 13.14
CA ARG A 19 13.36 11.68 13.33
C ARG A 19 12.46 10.93 12.35
N ALA A 20 11.28 11.47 12.06
CA ALA A 20 10.37 10.88 11.08
C ALA A 20 10.92 10.93 9.66
N SER A 21 11.58 12.03 9.28
CA SER A 21 12.27 12.15 8.00
C SER A 21 13.43 11.16 7.90
N GLU A 22 14.29 11.11 8.91
CA GLU A 22 15.40 10.16 9.00
C GLU A 22 14.92 8.70 8.87
N MET A 23 13.88 8.31 9.63
CA MET A 23 13.31 6.97 9.53
C MET A 23 12.81 6.66 8.12
N ALA A 24 12.15 7.62 7.45
CA ALA A 24 11.70 7.44 6.09
C ALA A 24 12.88 7.24 5.12
N ASP A 25 13.95 8.02 5.26
CA ASP A 25 15.14 7.92 4.42
C ASP A 25 15.88 6.59 4.60
N VAL A 26 16.11 6.18 5.85
CA VAL A 26 16.76 4.90 6.18
C VAL A 26 15.93 3.71 5.70
N LEU A 27 14.62 3.73 5.92
CA LEU A 27 13.72 2.69 5.45
C LEU A 27 13.71 2.59 3.92
N ASN A 28 13.71 3.71 3.22
CA ASN A 28 13.82 3.74 1.75
C ASN A 28 15.16 3.19 1.25
N ALA A 29 16.24 3.45 1.96
CA ALA A 29 17.59 2.97 1.62
C ALA A 29 17.80 1.47 1.94
N SER A 30 16.93 0.85 2.74
CA SER A 30 17.09 -0.52 3.23
C SER A 30 17.00 -1.61 2.15
N GLY A 31 16.43 -1.32 0.98
CA GLY A 31 16.14 -2.30 -0.06
C GLY A 31 14.95 -3.24 0.24
N ASN A 32 14.34 -3.14 1.41
CA ASN A 32 13.23 -4.02 1.84
C ASN A 32 11.85 -3.50 1.43
N LEU A 33 11.74 -2.23 1.02
CA LEU A 33 10.48 -1.60 0.61
C LEU A 33 10.30 -1.66 -0.92
N PRO A 34 9.10 -1.97 -1.42
CA PRO A 34 8.82 -2.08 -2.86
C PRO A 34 8.56 -0.74 -3.55
N CYS A 35 8.29 0.30 -2.80
CA CYS A 35 8.01 1.64 -3.28
C CYS A 35 8.41 2.69 -2.24
N LYS A 36 8.41 3.95 -2.63
CA LYS A 36 8.87 5.05 -1.78
C LYS A 36 7.94 5.26 -0.58
N LEU A 37 8.52 5.30 0.61
CA LEU A 37 7.90 5.81 1.83
C LEU A 37 8.13 7.32 1.93
N VAL A 38 7.06 8.10 2.03
CA VAL A 38 7.13 9.56 2.09
C VAL A 38 6.67 10.04 3.46
N TYR A 39 7.54 10.74 4.18
CA TYR A 39 7.12 11.51 5.34
C TYR A 39 6.32 12.74 4.88
N LYS A 40 5.07 12.85 5.31
CA LYS A 40 4.17 13.95 4.88
C LYS A 40 4.09 15.05 5.92
N VAL A 41 3.80 14.68 7.17
CA VAL A 41 3.53 15.66 8.23
C VAL A 41 3.61 15.03 9.61
N THR A 42 4.00 15.83 10.61
CA THR A 42 3.70 15.59 12.02
C THR A 42 2.37 16.29 12.33
N ALA A 43 1.29 15.52 12.37
CA ALA A 43 -0.07 16.01 12.57
C ALA A 43 -0.38 16.21 14.05
N LYS A 44 -0.91 17.38 14.41
CA LYS A 44 -1.12 17.85 15.77
C LYS A 44 -2.59 18.21 16.07
N THR A 45 -3.42 18.21 15.01
CA THR A 45 -4.84 18.61 15.12
C THR A 45 -5.72 17.73 14.26
N ASN A 46 -7.02 17.67 14.59
CA ASN A 46 -8.05 17.02 13.77
C ASN A 46 -8.02 17.50 12.32
N LYS A 47 -7.80 18.81 12.12
CA LYS A 47 -7.77 19.39 10.76
C LYS A 47 -6.59 18.90 9.96
N GLU A 48 -5.38 18.94 10.51
CA GLU A 48 -4.17 18.45 9.84
C GLU A 48 -4.28 16.97 9.46
N ILE A 49 -4.86 16.15 10.35
CA ILE A 49 -5.11 14.73 10.10
C ILE A 49 -6.13 14.54 8.96
N ALA A 50 -7.25 15.25 9.01
CA ALA A 50 -8.27 15.17 7.99
C ALA A 50 -7.74 15.65 6.62
N ASP A 51 -6.95 16.70 6.59
CA ASP A 51 -6.37 17.25 5.36
C ASP A 51 -5.39 16.26 4.70
N VAL A 52 -4.47 15.66 5.47
CA VAL A 52 -3.53 14.67 4.92
C VAL A 52 -4.22 13.39 4.46
N VAL A 53 -5.30 12.98 5.12
CA VAL A 53 -6.10 11.82 4.67
C VAL A 53 -6.82 12.13 3.37
N ARG A 54 -7.42 13.32 3.23
CA ARG A 54 -8.05 13.75 1.97
C ARG A 54 -7.03 13.84 0.84
N GLU A 55 -5.87 14.47 1.09
CA GLU A 55 -4.79 14.48 0.11
C GLU A 55 -4.43 13.07 -0.34
N ALA A 56 -4.21 12.14 0.58
CA ALA A 56 -3.88 10.76 0.26
C ALA A 56 -4.98 10.04 -0.53
N ASN A 57 -6.26 10.28 -0.20
CA ASN A 57 -7.39 9.67 -0.92
C ASN A 57 -7.40 10.06 -2.40
N TYR A 58 -7.09 11.32 -2.72
CA TYR A 58 -7.12 11.86 -4.08
C TYR A 58 -5.80 11.71 -4.83
N ASP A 59 -4.69 11.44 -4.14
CA ASP A 59 -3.39 11.24 -4.79
C ASP A 59 -3.35 9.86 -5.49
N PRO A 60 -3.25 9.83 -6.84
CA PRO A 60 -3.19 8.58 -7.60
C PRO A 60 -1.88 7.80 -7.35
N HIS A 61 -0.84 8.45 -6.84
CA HIS A 61 0.45 7.83 -6.51
C HIS A 61 0.53 7.34 -5.06
N CYS A 62 -0.47 7.63 -4.23
CA CYS A 62 -0.56 7.13 -2.86
C CYS A 62 -1.23 5.76 -2.82
N ALA A 63 -0.48 4.70 -2.53
CA ALA A 63 -1.01 3.35 -2.39
C ALA A 63 -1.64 3.08 -1.02
N GLY A 64 -1.23 3.80 0.03
CA GLY A 64 -1.73 3.61 1.39
C GLY A 64 -1.14 4.58 2.39
N ILE A 65 -1.68 4.58 3.61
CA ILE A 65 -1.20 5.43 4.72
C ILE A 65 -0.56 4.56 5.80
N ILE A 66 0.62 4.99 6.26
CA ILE A 66 1.29 4.46 7.43
C ILE A 66 1.30 5.54 8.51
N THR A 67 0.83 5.21 9.70
CA THR A 67 0.89 6.11 10.85
C THR A 67 1.90 5.63 11.88
N TRP A 68 2.54 6.57 12.54
CA TRP A 68 3.41 6.37 13.69
C TRP A 68 3.16 7.46 14.74
N CYS A 69 3.14 7.09 16.01
CA CYS A 69 3.02 8.02 17.12
C CYS A 69 4.35 8.05 17.88
N HIS A 70 5.24 9.01 17.59
CA HIS A 70 6.53 9.12 18.31
C HIS A 70 6.30 9.62 19.74
N THR A 71 5.57 10.74 19.87
CA THR A 71 5.00 11.22 21.13
C THR A 71 3.55 10.75 21.28
N PHE A 72 2.93 11.00 22.40
CA PHE A 72 1.50 10.75 22.54
C PHE A 72 0.68 11.65 21.60
N SER A 73 -0.05 11.03 20.70
CA SER A 73 -1.03 11.70 19.84
C SER A 73 -2.43 11.27 20.25
N PRO A 74 -3.27 12.17 20.81
CA PRO A 74 -4.63 11.82 21.25
C PRO A 74 -5.46 11.26 20.08
N SER A 75 -5.87 10.01 20.16
CA SER A 75 -6.48 9.30 19.03
C SER A 75 -7.88 9.77 18.69
N LYS A 76 -8.53 10.50 19.59
CA LYS A 76 -9.79 11.20 19.27
C LYS A 76 -9.63 12.18 18.11
N MET A 77 -8.46 12.79 17.94
CA MET A 77 -8.16 13.68 16.81
C MET A 77 -8.18 12.97 15.45
N TRP A 78 -7.96 11.65 15.42
CA TRP A 78 -7.88 10.86 14.20
C TRP A 78 -9.22 10.38 13.66
N ILE A 79 -10.29 10.46 14.47
CA ILE A 79 -11.59 9.86 14.12
C ILE A 79 -12.10 10.37 12.77
N ASN A 80 -12.13 11.69 12.56
CA ASN A 80 -12.67 12.26 11.31
C ASN A 80 -11.83 11.84 10.10
N GLY A 81 -10.50 11.85 10.23
CA GLY A 81 -9.62 11.38 9.16
C GLY A 81 -9.83 9.89 8.86
N PHE A 82 -9.96 9.05 9.89
CA PHE A 82 -10.16 7.62 9.70
C PHE A 82 -11.52 7.27 9.09
N VAL A 83 -12.57 8.01 9.42
CA VAL A 83 -13.89 7.83 8.80
C VAL A 83 -13.85 8.14 7.30
N ASP A 84 -13.06 9.14 6.90
CA ASP A 84 -12.90 9.55 5.50
C ASP A 84 -11.90 8.69 4.73
N LEU A 85 -11.10 7.85 5.40
CA LEU A 85 -9.99 7.13 4.79
C LEU A 85 -10.46 6.04 3.81
N GLN A 86 -10.03 6.14 2.56
CA GLN A 86 -10.33 5.19 1.47
C GLN A 86 -9.13 4.36 1.01
N LYS A 87 -7.95 4.60 1.59
CA LYS A 87 -6.71 3.89 1.24
C LYS A 87 -6.41 2.78 2.25
N PRO A 88 -5.65 1.74 1.87
CA PRO A 88 -5.09 0.79 2.81
C PRO A 88 -4.37 1.48 3.97
N TYR A 89 -4.54 0.95 5.18
CA TYR A 89 -4.03 1.57 6.39
C TYR A 89 -3.13 0.62 7.18
N CYS A 90 -1.98 1.12 7.61
CA CYS A 90 -1.07 0.45 8.52
C CYS A 90 -0.70 1.36 9.69
N HIS A 91 -0.77 0.84 10.91
CA HIS A 91 -0.17 1.46 12.07
C HIS A 91 1.19 0.81 12.35
N PHE A 92 2.25 1.64 12.31
CA PHE A 92 3.61 1.22 12.59
C PHE A 92 3.93 1.52 14.06
N ALA A 93 3.76 0.50 14.91
CA ALA A 93 4.00 0.58 16.35
C ALA A 93 5.48 0.30 16.62
N THR A 94 6.28 1.36 16.65
CA THR A 94 7.72 1.30 16.85
C THR A 94 8.22 2.42 17.74
N GLN A 95 9.40 2.24 18.32
CA GLN A 95 10.12 3.27 19.04
C GLN A 95 11.29 3.77 18.20
N TYR A 96 11.62 5.05 18.30
CA TYR A 96 12.80 5.60 17.63
C TYR A 96 14.09 5.02 18.20
N ASN A 97 14.20 4.96 19.53
CA ASN A 97 15.34 4.37 20.23
C ASN A 97 15.14 2.85 20.38
N ARG A 98 16.20 2.07 20.21
CA ARG A 98 16.16 0.63 20.42
C ARG A 98 16.03 0.28 21.90
N GLU A 99 16.75 0.99 22.75
CA GLU A 99 16.85 0.72 24.19
C GLU A 99 16.48 1.96 24.99
N ILE A 100 16.10 1.75 26.23
CA ILE A 100 15.87 2.82 27.21
C ILE A 100 17.20 3.13 27.89
N PRO A 101 17.75 4.35 27.77
CA PRO A 101 19.01 4.71 28.42
C PRO A 101 18.81 4.85 29.94
N ASN A 102 19.33 3.92 30.71
CA ASN A 102 19.09 3.84 32.16
C ASN A 102 19.58 5.05 32.95
N GLU A 103 20.64 5.72 32.48
CA GLU A 103 21.27 6.85 33.18
C GLU A 103 20.71 8.22 32.72
N GLU A 104 20.01 8.27 31.58
CA GLU A 104 19.54 9.51 30.93
C GLU A 104 18.03 9.63 30.92
N ILE A 105 17.33 8.65 31.52
CA ILE A 105 15.88 8.63 31.51
C ILE A 105 15.30 9.67 32.49
N ASP A 106 14.65 10.66 31.94
CA ASP A 106 13.90 11.68 32.67
C ASP A 106 12.50 11.87 32.09
N MET A 107 11.77 12.87 32.56
CA MET A 107 10.43 13.16 32.07
C MET A 107 10.43 13.68 30.64
N ASP A 108 11.48 14.38 30.22
CA ASP A 108 11.58 14.92 28.86
C ASP A 108 11.84 13.79 27.86
N PHE A 109 12.74 12.84 28.20
CA PHE A 109 12.92 11.61 27.42
C PHE A 109 11.63 10.81 27.33
N MET A 110 10.90 10.65 28.44
CA MET A 110 9.66 9.88 28.46
C MET A 110 8.56 10.57 27.63
N ASN A 111 8.44 11.90 27.69
CA ASN A 111 7.49 12.67 26.90
C ASN A 111 7.78 12.57 25.40
N LEU A 112 9.05 12.61 25.02
CA LEU A 112 9.44 12.46 23.62
C LEU A 112 9.17 11.04 23.09
N ASN A 113 9.35 10.01 23.91
CA ASN A 113 9.32 8.60 23.50
C ASN A 113 8.08 7.85 24.02
N GLN A 114 6.86 8.39 23.77
CA GLN A 114 5.61 7.84 24.22
C GLN A 114 4.81 7.06 23.14
N ALA A 115 5.47 6.44 22.18
CA ALA A 115 4.81 5.69 21.11
C ALA A 115 3.82 4.65 21.66
N ALA A 116 4.24 3.82 22.61
CA ALA A 116 3.39 2.76 23.17
C ALA A 116 2.10 3.27 23.83
N HIS A 117 2.10 4.47 24.39
CA HIS A 117 0.93 5.09 24.97
C HIS A 117 -0.10 5.46 23.87
N GLY A 118 0.36 6.15 22.83
CA GLY A 118 -0.46 6.50 21.67
C GLY A 118 -0.96 5.28 20.89
N ASP A 119 -0.13 4.26 20.73
CA ASP A 119 -0.46 3.03 20.00
C ASP A 119 -1.68 2.29 20.55
N ARG A 120 -1.82 2.25 21.89
CA ARG A 120 -2.96 1.60 22.56
C ARG A 120 -4.27 2.31 22.22
N GLU A 121 -4.31 3.63 22.38
CA GLU A 121 -5.49 4.42 22.10
C GLU A 121 -5.83 4.41 20.60
N HIS A 122 -4.81 4.42 19.76
CA HIS A 122 -4.95 4.33 18.31
C HIS A 122 -5.60 2.99 17.90
N GLY A 123 -5.15 1.89 18.50
CA GLY A 123 -5.76 0.57 18.33
C GLY A 123 -7.22 0.52 18.77
N PHE A 124 -7.55 1.16 19.89
CA PHE A 124 -8.91 1.25 20.39
C PHE A 124 -9.85 1.99 19.43
N ILE A 125 -9.48 3.17 18.94
CA ILE A 125 -10.29 3.94 17.99
C ILE A 125 -10.50 3.17 16.69
N ALA A 126 -9.45 2.59 16.13
CA ALA A 126 -9.56 1.80 14.90
C ALA A 126 -10.48 0.58 15.07
N ALA A 127 -10.48 -0.07 16.24
CA ALA A 127 -11.42 -1.15 16.57
C ALA A 127 -12.87 -0.65 16.68
N ARG A 128 -13.08 0.49 17.34
CA ARG A 128 -14.41 1.12 17.46
C ARG A 128 -15.02 1.48 16.10
N LEU A 129 -14.19 1.95 15.18
CA LEU A 129 -14.59 2.27 13.80
C LEU A 129 -14.73 1.02 12.91
N ARG A 130 -14.42 -0.17 13.41
CA ARG A 130 -14.35 -1.43 12.62
C ARG A 130 -13.48 -1.28 11.36
N MET A 131 -12.42 -0.50 11.49
CA MET A 131 -11.53 -0.14 10.38
C MET A 131 -10.60 -1.30 10.04
N PRO A 132 -10.58 -1.77 8.78
CA PRO A 132 -9.58 -2.71 8.33
C PRO A 132 -8.18 -2.08 8.45
N ARG A 133 -7.28 -2.75 9.16
CA ARG A 133 -5.93 -2.23 9.39
C ARG A 133 -4.90 -3.33 9.52
N LYS A 134 -3.66 -2.99 9.20
CA LYS A 134 -2.48 -3.75 9.59
C LYS A 134 -1.80 -3.04 10.76
N ILE A 135 -1.35 -3.81 11.74
CA ILE A 135 -0.44 -3.34 12.77
C ILE A 135 0.89 -4.06 12.57
N ILE A 136 1.98 -3.30 12.47
CA ILE A 136 3.34 -3.82 12.44
C ILE A 136 4.01 -3.30 13.70
N PHE A 137 4.41 -4.23 14.56
CA PHE A 137 5.04 -3.95 15.83
C PHE A 137 6.49 -4.47 15.81
N GLY A 138 7.41 -3.65 16.30
CA GLY A 138 8.82 -3.98 16.46
C GLY A 138 9.74 -2.80 16.16
N TYR A 139 11.05 -2.99 16.34
CA TYR A 139 12.02 -1.93 16.12
C TYR A 139 12.23 -1.68 14.62
N TRP A 140 12.14 -0.44 14.20
CA TRP A 140 12.09 -0.03 12.79
C TRP A 140 13.36 -0.36 11.97
N GLN A 141 14.52 -0.54 12.59
CA GLN A 141 15.75 -0.94 11.90
C GLN A 141 15.92 -2.46 11.83
N ASP A 142 15.09 -3.25 12.49
CA ASP A 142 15.16 -4.70 12.38
C ASP A 142 14.69 -5.15 10.99
N GLU A 143 15.53 -5.92 10.30
CA GLU A 143 15.32 -6.34 8.92
C GLU A 143 13.97 -7.08 8.74
N GLU A 144 13.60 -7.95 9.68
CA GLU A 144 12.30 -8.65 9.62
C GLU A 144 11.12 -7.69 9.73
N ILE A 145 11.24 -6.64 10.53
CA ILE A 145 10.21 -5.59 10.65
C ILE A 145 10.10 -4.80 9.33
N GLN A 146 11.22 -4.45 8.72
CA GLN A 146 11.26 -3.80 7.40
C GLN A 146 10.65 -4.68 6.31
N LYS A 147 10.97 -5.98 6.29
CA LYS A 147 10.37 -6.95 5.37
C LYS A 147 8.85 -7.09 5.58
N ARG A 148 8.37 -7.07 6.83
CA ARG A 148 6.92 -7.07 7.14
C ARG A 148 6.25 -5.81 6.62
N LEU A 149 6.89 -4.64 6.77
CA LEU A 149 6.41 -3.38 6.21
C LEU A 149 6.35 -3.46 4.68
N GLY A 150 7.40 -3.94 4.04
CA GLY A 150 7.47 -4.13 2.60
C GLY A 150 6.41 -5.10 2.06
N ARG A 151 6.11 -6.19 2.77
CA ARG A 151 5.01 -7.10 2.41
C ARG A 151 3.65 -6.40 2.43
N TRP A 152 3.40 -5.59 3.48
CA TRP A 152 2.17 -4.81 3.54
C TRP A 152 2.10 -3.76 2.43
N MET A 153 3.20 -3.07 2.14
CA MET A 153 3.25 -2.07 1.07
C MET A 153 2.96 -2.71 -0.30
N ARG A 154 3.47 -3.92 -0.59
CA ARG A 154 3.11 -4.67 -1.82
C ARG A 154 1.61 -4.94 -1.90
N ALA A 155 0.99 -5.35 -0.80
CA ALA A 155 -0.46 -5.56 -0.75
C ALA A 155 -1.23 -4.25 -0.99
N ALA A 156 -0.78 -3.14 -0.42
CA ALA A 156 -1.39 -1.82 -0.63
C ALA A 156 -1.30 -1.36 -2.09
N VAL A 157 -0.12 -1.54 -2.73
CA VAL A 157 0.06 -1.29 -4.17
C VAL A 157 -0.86 -2.21 -4.99
N GLY A 158 -0.94 -3.51 -4.63
CA GLY A 158 -1.85 -4.45 -5.29
C GLY A 158 -3.31 -3.98 -5.25
N VAL A 159 -3.78 -3.46 -4.12
CA VAL A 159 -5.13 -2.87 -4.00
C VAL A 159 -5.29 -1.64 -4.90
N ALA A 160 -4.31 -0.74 -4.92
CA ALA A 160 -4.35 0.48 -5.73
C ALA A 160 -4.41 0.16 -7.24
N VAL A 161 -3.59 -0.80 -7.70
CA VAL A 161 -3.58 -1.28 -9.09
C VAL A 161 -4.89 -1.99 -9.41
N SER A 162 -5.35 -2.85 -8.52
CA SER A 162 -6.59 -3.63 -8.68
C SER A 162 -7.81 -2.75 -8.92
N ARG A 163 -7.95 -1.63 -8.21
CA ARG A 163 -9.09 -0.70 -8.35
C ARG A 163 -9.24 -0.08 -9.74
N ASN A 164 -8.19 -0.10 -10.55
CA ASN A 164 -8.18 0.44 -11.90
C ASN A 164 -8.07 -0.66 -12.98
N LEU A 165 -8.18 -1.92 -12.57
CA LEU A 165 -8.01 -3.05 -13.48
C LEU A 165 -9.14 -3.09 -14.51
N LYS A 166 -8.75 -3.19 -15.79
CA LYS A 166 -9.66 -3.43 -16.92
C LYS A 166 -9.48 -4.87 -17.37
N VAL A 167 -10.56 -5.64 -17.33
CA VAL A 167 -10.58 -7.03 -17.77
C VAL A 167 -11.37 -7.12 -19.06
N MET A 168 -10.70 -7.51 -20.15
CA MET A 168 -11.34 -7.84 -21.41
C MET A 168 -11.77 -9.31 -21.37
N ARG A 169 -13.02 -9.55 -21.66
CA ARG A 169 -13.58 -10.89 -21.80
C ARG A 169 -14.08 -11.07 -23.22
N PHE A 170 -13.54 -12.04 -23.94
CA PHE A 170 -14.02 -12.40 -25.27
C PHE A 170 -15.06 -13.51 -25.19
N GLY A 171 -16.20 -13.30 -25.84
CA GLY A 171 -17.32 -14.19 -25.75
C GLY A 171 -18.17 -13.99 -24.47
N ASP A 172 -18.87 -15.03 -24.04
CA ASP A 172 -19.74 -15.01 -22.87
C ASP A 172 -19.55 -16.26 -21.98
N ASN A 173 -20.45 -16.45 -21.01
CA ASN A 173 -20.46 -17.62 -20.15
C ASN A 173 -20.68 -18.91 -20.95
N MET A 174 -20.16 -20.00 -20.48
CA MET A 174 -20.48 -21.33 -21.03
C MET A 174 -21.93 -21.65 -20.73
N ARG A 175 -22.66 -22.18 -21.72
CA ARG A 175 -24.05 -22.54 -21.54
C ARG A 175 -24.21 -23.59 -20.45
N GLU A 176 -25.15 -23.33 -19.52
CA GLU A 176 -25.54 -24.24 -18.43
C GLU A 176 -24.40 -24.62 -17.46
N VAL A 177 -23.30 -23.83 -17.46
CA VAL A 177 -22.18 -24.03 -16.55
C VAL A 177 -22.18 -22.91 -15.51
N ALA A 178 -22.77 -23.19 -14.35
CA ALA A 178 -23.01 -22.20 -13.30
C ALA A 178 -21.74 -21.50 -12.79
N VAL A 179 -20.60 -22.17 -12.75
CA VAL A 179 -19.32 -21.59 -12.28
C VAL A 179 -18.74 -20.54 -13.22
N THR A 180 -19.25 -20.42 -14.44
CA THR A 180 -18.83 -19.38 -15.39
C THR A 180 -19.68 -18.12 -15.28
N GLU A 181 -20.79 -18.18 -14.55
CA GLU A 181 -21.61 -17.02 -14.24
C GLU A 181 -20.88 -16.13 -13.22
N GLY A 182 -20.90 -14.82 -13.45
CA GLY A 182 -20.26 -13.87 -12.56
C GLY A 182 -20.99 -12.53 -12.54
N ASP A 183 -21.13 -11.94 -11.36
CA ASP A 183 -21.69 -10.60 -11.20
C ASP A 183 -20.60 -9.55 -11.45
N LYS A 184 -20.55 -9.05 -12.69
CA LYS A 184 -19.60 -8.01 -13.12
C LYS A 184 -19.83 -6.68 -12.40
N VAL A 185 -21.03 -6.39 -12.00
CA VAL A 185 -21.38 -5.17 -11.25
C VAL A 185 -20.86 -5.27 -9.81
N GLU A 186 -21.09 -6.41 -9.16
CA GLU A 186 -20.56 -6.64 -7.80
C GLU A 186 -19.03 -6.63 -7.78
N VAL A 187 -18.38 -7.23 -8.76
CA VAL A 187 -16.92 -7.21 -8.91
C VAL A 187 -16.41 -5.77 -9.03
N GLN A 188 -17.04 -4.94 -9.83
CA GLN A 188 -16.65 -3.53 -9.94
C GLN A 188 -16.93 -2.77 -8.65
N ALA A 189 -18.07 -2.96 -8.01
CA ALA A 189 -18.44 -2.29 -6.76
C ALA A 189 -17.50 -2.67 -5.61
N LYS A 190 -17.08 -3.93 -5.49
CA LYS A 190 -16.23 -4.42 -4.39
C LYS A 190 -14.74 -4.29 -4.66
N LEU A 191 -14.30 -4.58 -5.89
CA LEU A 191 -12.87 -4.67 -6.25
C LEU A 191 -12.39 -3.52 -7.14
N GLY A 192 -13.32 -2.78 -7.77
CA GLY A 192 -13.01 -1.74 -8.75
C GLY A 192 -12.73 -2.25 -10.16
N TRP A 193 -12.77 -3.56 -10.40
CA TRP A 193 -12.45 -4.16 -11.69
C TRP A 193 -13.53 -3.87 -12.73
N GLN A 194 -13.14 -3.30 -13.84
CA GLN A 194 -14.03 -3.04 -14.97
C GLN A 194 -14.00 -4.24 -15.92
N VAL A 195 -14.94 -5.16 -15.76
CA VAL A 195 -15.06 -6.36 -16.61
C VAL A 195 -16.03 -6.08 -17.76
N ASN A 196 -15.50 -6.01 -18.99
CA ASN A 196 -16.30 -5.76 -20.18
C ASN A 196 -16.22 -6.93 -21.17
N THR A 197 -17.35 -7.29 -21.77
CA THR A 197 -17.42 -8.35 -22.77
C THR A 197 -17.21 -7.76 -24.17
N TRP A 198 -16.41 -8.43 -24.97
CA TRP A 198 -16.10 -8.12 -26.35
C TRP A 198 -16.51 -9.28 -27.26
N ALA A 199 -16.92 -9.00 -28.46
CA ALA A 199 -17.23 -10.05 -29.40
C ALA A 199 -15.96 -10.82 -29.83
N VAL A 200 -16.10 -12.14 -30.06
CA VAL A 200 -14.97 -12.94 -30.60
C VAL A 200 -14.53 -12.41 -31.96
N GLY A 201 -15.44 -11.84 -32.76
CA GLY A 201 -15.11 -11.20 -34.04
C GLY A 201 -14.16 -10.00 -33.90
N ASP A 202 -14.21 -9.26 -32.78
CA ASP A 202 -13.28 -8.16 -32.53
C ASP A 202 -11.86 -8.70 -32.29
N LEU A 203 -11.72 -9.83 -31.57
CA LEU A 203 -10.44 -10.51 -31.40
C LEU A 203 -9.89 -11.00 -32.73
N VAL A 204 -10.72 -11.69 -33.54
CA VAL A 204 -10.33 -12.19 -34.86
C VAL A 204 -9.84 -11.06 -35.77
N LYS A 205 -10.48 -9.90 -35.72
CA LYS A 205 -10.05 -8.74 -36.49
C LYS A 205 -8.61 -8.33 -36.12
N VAL A 206 -8.31 -8.21 -34.82
CA VAL A 206 -6.95 -7.85 -34.34
C VAL A 206 -5.95 -8.93 -34.69
N MET A 207 -6.33 -10.22 -34.55
CA MET A 207 -5.45 -11.34 -34.94
C MET A 207 -5.04 -11.26 -36.43
N ASN A 208 -5.97 -10.86 -37.31
CA ASN A 208 -5.67 -10.72 -38.73
C ASN A 208 -4.81 -9.49 -39.08
N GLU A 209 -4.64 -8.57 -38.16
CA GLU A 209 -3.78 -7.37 -38.29
C GLU A 209 -2.36 -7.62 -37.79
N VAL A 210 -2.11 -8.72 -37.05
CA VAL A 210 -0.77 -9.08 -36.53
C VAL A 210 0.16 -9.40 -37.70
N THR A 211 1.34 -8.79 -37.70
CA THR A 211 2.35 -8.94 -38.74
C THR A 211 3.37 -10.02 -38.41
N ASP A 212 3.99 -10.61 -39.42
CA ASP A 212 5.10 -11.56 -39.23
C ASP A 212 6.27 -10.96 -38.41
N ALA A 213 6.53 -9.65 -38.55
CA ALA A 213 7.59 -8.99 -37.78
C ALA A 213 7.28 -8.92 -36.28
N GLU A 214 6.02 -8.75 -35.90
CA GLU A 214 5.57 -8.77 -34.49
C GLU A 214 5.69 -10.19 -33.93
N VAL A 215 5.28 -11.20 -34.71
CA VAL A 215 5.44 -12.61 -34.34
C VAL A 215 6.93 -12.97 -34.15
N ASP A 216 7.81 -12.54 -35.06
CA ASP A 216 9.26 -12.78 -34.95
C ASP A 216 9.86 -12.14 -33.71
N ALA A 217 9.48 -10.92 -33.40
CA ALA A 217 9.93 -10.22 -32.18
C ALA A 217 9.49 -10.97 -30.89
N LEU A 218 8.26 -11.50 -30.88
CA LEU A 218 7.78 -12.30 -29.75
C LEU A 218 8.50 -13.64 -29.66
N MET A 219 8.75 -14.31 -30.78
CA MET A 219 9.53 -15.53 -30.82
C MET A 219 10.97 -15.34 -30.32
N ASP A 220 11.60 -14.19 -30.60
CA ASP A 220 12.93 -13.88 -30.08
C ASP A 220 12.89 -13.68 -28.56
N THR A 221 11.82 -13.07 -28.04
CA THR A 221 11.56 -12.98 -26.60
C THR A 221 11.40 -14.36 -25.97
N TYR A 222 10.67 -15.28 -26.60
CA TYR A 222 10.52 -16.65 -26.12
C TYR A 222 11.85 -17.38 -26.11
N ARG A 223 12.66 -17.33 -27.17
CA ARG A 223 13.99 -17.96 -27.25
C ARG A 223 14.96 -17.43 -26.18
N SER A 224 14.87 -16.15 -25.82
CA SER A 224 15.74 -15.55 -24.81
C SER A 224 15.32 -15.87 -23.37
N SER A 225 14.04 -16.21 -23.15
CA SER A 225 13.45 -16.33 -21.82
C SER A 225 13.10 -17.75 -21.42
N TYR A 226 12.98 -18.70 -22.39
CA TYR A 226 12.50 -20.05 -22.16
C TYR A 226 13.27 -21.07 -22.98
N ASP A 227 13.43 -22.28 -22.45
CA ASP A 227 13.87 -23.45 -23.17
C ASP A 227 12.68 -24.12 -23.85
N PHE A 228 12.77 -24.39 -25.15
CA PHE A 228 11.72 -25.09 -25.89
C PHE A 228 11.81 -26.60 -25.68
N ALA A 229 10.78 -27.18 -25.08
CA ALA A 229 10.68 -28.62 -24.83
C ALA A 229 10.14 -29.41 -26.05
N THR A 230 10.07 -28.78 -27.23
CA THR A 230 9.55 -29.37 -28.46
C THR A 230 10.32 -28.87 -29.67
N ASP A 231 10.44 -29.74 -30.68
CA ASP A 231 11.03 -29.39 -31.99
C ASP A 231 9.99 -28.79 -32.96
N ASN A 232 8.70 -28.77 -32.58
CA ASN A 232 7.63 -28.20 -33.38
C ASN A 232 7.54 -26.65 -33.18
N ILE A 233 8.55 -25.96 -33.72
CA ILE A 233 8.65 -24.49 -33.60
C ILE A 233 7.53 -23.78 -34.36
N ASP A 234 7.03 -24.34 -35.45
CA ASP A 234 5.94 -23.77 -36.23
C ASP A 234 4.63 -23.69 -35.41
N ALA A 235 4.36 -24.69 -34.56
CA ALA A 235 3.21 -24.63 -33.67
C ALA A 235 3.34 -23.53 -32.60
N ILE A 236 4.56 -23.30 -32.09
CA ILE A 236 4.81 -22.18 -31.15
C ILE A 236 4.63 -20.85 -31.87
N ARG A 237 5.20 -20.70 -33.06
CA ARG A 237 5.06 -19.51 -33.90
C ARG A 237 3.60 -19.21 -34.24
N TYR A 238 2.80 -20.21 -34.51
CA TYR A 238 1.38 -20.03 -34.80
C TYR A 238 0.58 -19.47 -33.59
N GLN A 239 1.04 -19.78 -32.37
CA GLN A 239 0.42 -19.26 -31.13
C GLN A 239 0.97 -17.89 -30.72
N ALA A 240 2.14 -17.50 -31.20
CA ALA A 240 2.74 -16.19 -30.96
C ALA A 240 2.03 -15.11 -31.77
#